data_1d55cc9f7fa8bacb5d2c443bd43f1662
#
_entry.id   1d55cc9f7fa8bacb5d2c443bd43f1662
#
_cell.length_a   1.000
_cell.length_b   1.000
_cell.length_c   1.000
_cell.angle_alpha   90.00
_cell.angle_beta   90.00
_cell.angle_gamma   90.00
#
_symmetry.space_group_name_H-M   'P 1'
#
loop_
_entity.id
_entity.type
_entity.pdbx_description
1 polymer ?
#
loop_
_entity_poly.entity_id
_entity_poly.type
_entity_poly.pdbx_seq_one_letter_code
_entity_poly.pdbx_strand_id
1 'polypeptide(L)'
;MRKDDYKVALIVPVYNEHETVETFVKTVNEKLASELNHIEIVFIDDGSKDNTVELIENMQKTDNKVSLIRLSRNFGKEAAMSAALDIVQADAIVPIDVDLQDPPELVLDFIRIWRDEGVDNVYGVREDRSKDTGTKRVSSEGFYYVFNK
;
A
#
# COMPACT_ATOMS: atom_id res chain seq x y z
N MET A 1 -11.18 -20.30 2.36
CA MET A 1 -11.68 -19.21 1.50
C MET A 1 -12.32 -18.14 2.40
N ARG A 2 -11.84 -16.91 2.33
CA ARG A 2 -12.40 -15.80 3.11
C ARG A 2 -13.64 -15.25 2.42
N LYS A 3 -14.49 -14.53 3.17
CA LYS A 3 -15.77 -14.00 2.65
C LYS A 3 -15.52 -12.98 1.54
N ASP A 4 -16.51 -12.79 0.67
CA ASP A 4 -16.49 -11.74 -0.37
C ASP A 4 -16.62 -10.31 0.19
N ASP A 5 -16.96 -10.16 1.48
CA ASP A 5 -17.01 -8.89 2.19
C ASP A 5 -15.79 -8.79 3.10
N TYR A 6 -14.78 -8.06 2.65
CA TYR A 6 -13.52 -7.81 3.35
C TYR A 6 -13.01 -6.40 3.05
N LYS A 7 -12.15 -5.89 3.92
CA LYS A 7 -11.50 -4.60 3.80
C LYS A 7 -9.99 -4.77 3.80
N VAL A 8 -9.34 -4.18 2.82
CA VAL A 8 -7.87 -4.11 2.69
C VAL A 8 -7.43 -2.66 2.87
N ALA A 9 -6.51 -2.39 3.77
CA ALA A 9 -5.90 -1.09 3.92
C ALA A 9 -4.51 -1.07 3.29
N LEU A 10 -4.31 -0.18 2.32
CA LEU A 10 -2.97 0.17 1.84
C LEU A 10 -2.42 1.23 2.77
N ILE A 11 -1.38 0.92 3.54
CA ILE A 11 -0.73 1.89 4.42
C ILE A 11 0.49 2.49 3.72
N VAL A 12 0.46 3.82 3.57
CA VAL A 12 1.39 4.57 2.73
C VAL A 12 2.08 5.66 3.55
N PRO A 13 3.30 5.40 4.05
CA PRO A 13 4.05 6.43 4.77
C PRO A 13 4.49 7.52 3.81
N VAL A 14 4.32 8.79 4.21
CA VAL A 14 4.70 9.96 3.43
C VAL A 14 5.45 10.98 4.29
N TYR A 15 6.44 11.62 3.69
CA TYR A 15 7.18 12.73 4.27
C TYR A 15 7.69 13.65 3.16
N ASN A 16 7.07 14.85 3.01
CA ASN A 16 7.37 15.79 1.92
C ASN A 16 7.22 15.16 0.52
N GLU A 17 6.05 14.57 0.24
CA GLU A 17 5.75 13.80 -0.96
C GLU A 17 4.65 14.44 -1.82
N HIS A 18 4.50 15.77 -1.78
CA HIS A 18 3.41 16.47 -2.49
C HIS A 18 3.41 16.23 -4.01
N GLU A 19 4.56 15.94 -4.61
CA GLU A 19 4.67 15.68 -6.05
C GLU A 19 4.21 14.27 -6.46
N THR A 20 4.21 13.31 -5.52
CA THR A 20 3.97 11.90 -5.81
C THR A 20 2.58 11.40 -5.40
N VAL A 21 1.97 12.02 -4.40
CA VAL A 21 0.70 11.55 -3.80
C VAL A 21 -0.44 11.45 -4.80
N GLU A 22 -0.65 12.47 -5.67
CA GLU A 22 -1.72 12.43 -6.67
C GLU A 22 -1.52 11.31 -7.70
N THR A 23 -0.29 11.19 -8.19
CA THR A 23 0.07 10.13 -9.14
C THR A 23 -0.12 8.76 -8.52
N PHE A 24 0.25 8.60 -7.25
CA PHE A 24 0.04 7.36 -6.51
C PHE A 24 -1.44 6.98 -6.45
N VAL A 25 -2.32 7.87 -5.97
CA VAL A 25 -3.75 7.60 -5.87
C VAL A 25 -4.36 7.27 -7.23
N LYS A 26 -4.02 8.04 -8.27
CA LYS A 26 -4.47 7.77 -9.64
C LYS A 26 -4.05 6.38 -10.11
N THR A 27 -2.78 6.03 -9.92
CA THR A 27 -2.23 4.73 -10.34
C THR A 27 -2.88 3.58 -9.59
N VAL A 28 -3.08 3.71 -8.27
CA VAL A 28 -3.81 2.70 -7.47
C VAL A 28 -5.23 2.53 -7.98
N ASN A 29 -5.95 3.61 -8.23
CA ASN A 29 -7.32 3.56 -8.74
C ASN A 29 -7.41 2.88 -10.12
N GLU A 30 -6.43 3.11 -10.98
CA GLU A 30 -6.38 2.48 -12.31
C GLU A 30 -5.98 1.00 -12.24
N LYS A 31 -4.94 0.69 -11.48
CA LYS A 31 -4.32 -0.64 -11.46
C LYS A 31 -5.07 -1.63 -10.58
N LEU A 32 -5.72 -1.16 -9.53
CA LEU A 32 -6.49 -2.00 -8.61
C LEU A 32 -8.01 -1.88 -8.82
N ALA A 33 -8.45 -1.46 -10.00
CA ALA A 33 -9.85 -1.17 -10.33
C ALA A 33 -10.83 -2.31 -9.97
N SER A 34 -10.40 -3.57 -10.11
CA SER A 34 -11.23 -4.74 -9.77
C SER A 34 -11.51 -4.91 -8.28
N GLU A 35 -10.65 -4.37 -7.41
CA GLU A 35 -10.71 -4.52 -5.96
C GLU A 35 -10.99 -3.20 -5.21
N LEU A 36 -11.23 -2.10 -5.93
CA LEU A 36 -11.37 -0.75 -5.34
C LEU A 36 -12.46 -0.65 -4.27
N ASN A 37 -13.52 -1.45 -4.35
CA ASN A 37 -14.59 -1.45 -3.36
C ASN A 37 -14.14 -2.02 -2.01
N HIS A 38 -13.05 -2.77 -2.00
CA HIS A 38 -12.48 -3.41 -0.82
C HIS A 38 -11.25 -2.67 -0.28
N ILE A 39 -10.74 -1.67 -1.02
CA ILE A 39 -9.47 -0.99 -0.71
C ILE A 39 -9.72 0.38 -0.07
N GLU A 40 -9.02 0.65 1.02
CA GLU A 40 -8.80 1.96 1.60
C GLU A 40 -7.32 2.33 1.49
N ILE A 41 -7.02 3.57 1.08
CA ILE A 41 -5.67 4.13 1.08
C ILE A 41 -5.50 4.96 2.35
N VAL A 42 -4.62 4.54 3.23
CA VAL A 42 -4.33 5.23 4.48
C VAL A 42 -2.94 5.84 4.39
N PHE A 43 -2.86 7.14 4.18
CA PHE A 43 -1.61 7.86 4.27
C PHE A 43 -1.21 8.09 5.72
N ILE A 44 0.07 7.90 6.01
CA ILE A 44 0.64 8.21 7.31
C ILE A 44 1.67 9.33 7.11
N ASP A 45 1.28 10.55 7.45
CA ASP A 45 2.17 11.70 7.36
C ASP A 45 3.13 11.73 8.54
N ASP A 46 4.40 11.58 8.25
CA ASP A 46 5.49 11.61 9.24
C ASP A 46 6.02 13.04 9.47
N GLY A 47 5.10 13.98 9.61
CA GLY A 47 5.42 15.37 9.95
C GLY A 47 5.92 16.19 8.77
N SER A 48 5.31 16.06 7.59
CA SER A 48 5.62 16.87 6.40
C SER A 48 5.55 18.37 6.67
N LYS A 49 6.43 19.10 5.99
CA LYS A 49 6.54 20.57 6.08
C LYS A 49 6.16 21.29 4.79
N ASP A 50 5.90 20.51 3.75
CA ASP A 50 5.40 20.98 2.45
C ASP A 50 3.86 20.86 2.37
N ASN A 51 3.29 20.89 1.18
CA ASN A 51 1.85 20.83 0.95
C ASN A 51 1.28 19.39 0.94
N THR A 52 2.06 18.38 1.34
CA THR A 52 1.62 16.96 1.31
C THR A 52 0.31 16.76 2.06
N VAL A 53 0.23 17.27 3.29
CA VAL A 53 -0.96 17.11 4.16
C VAL A 53 -2.18 17.79 3.54
N GLU A 54 -2.05 19.05 3.11
CA GLU A 54 -3.14 19.80 2.49
C GLU A 54 -3.69 19.09 1.24
N LEU A 55 -2.79 18.53 0.44
CA LEU A 55 -3.14 17.79 -0.76
C LEU A 55 -3.97 16.55 -0.42
N ILE A 56 -3.53 15.75 0.56
CA ILE A 56 -4.26 14.56 0.99
C ILE A 56 -5.62 14.93 1.61
N GLU A 57 -5.69 15.96 2.45
CA GLU A 57 -6.93 16.46 3.03
C GLU A 57 -7.94 16.91 1.96
N ASN A 58 -7.45 17.49 0.86
CA ASN A 58 -8.31 17.84 -0.28
C ASN A 58 -8.81 16.60 -1.03
N MET A 59 -7.99 15.57 -1.18
CA MET A 59 -8.42 14.29 -1.78
C MET A 59 -9.50 13.61 -0.94
N GLN A 60 -9.39 13.63 0.39
CA GLN A 60 -10.39 13.05 1.29
C GLN A 60 -11.79 13.65 1.10
N LYS A 61 -11.89 14.90 0.64
CA LYS A 61 -13.19 15.56 0.39
C LYS A 61 -13.93 14.98 -0.82
N THR A 62 -13.20 14.37 -1.75
CA THR A 62 -13.73 13.86 -3.03
C THR A 62 -13.63 12.33 -3.15
N ASP A 63 -12.77 11.70 -2.39
CA ASP A 63 -12.58 10.25 -2.38
C ASP A 63 -12.62 9.71 -0.93
N ASN A 64 -13.71 9.05 -0.59
CA ASN A 64 -13.92 8.46 0.74
C ASN A 64 -13.04 7.24 1.04
N LYS A 65 -12.28 6.76 0.06
CA LYS A 65 -11.29 5.70 0.23
C LYS A 65 -9.94 6.21 0.72
N VAL A 66 -9.73 7.53 0.72
CA VAL A 66 -8.49 8.15 1.19
C VAL A 66 -8.63 8.56 2.64
N SER A 67 -7.74 8.09 3.49
CA SER A 67 -7.63 8.42 4.90
C SER A 67 -6.23 8.97 5.23
N LEU A 68 -6.12 9.77 6.27
CA LEU A 68 -4.87 10.39 6.70
C LEU A 68 -4.69 10.24 8.21
N ILE A 69 -3.54 9.69 8.59
CA ILE A 69 -3.01 9.71 9.95
C ILE A 69 -1.84 10.68 9.97
N ARG A 70 -1.83 11.63 10.92
CA ARG A 70 -0.76 12.62 11.04
C ARG A 70 0.02 12.40 12.33
N LEU A 71 1.32 12.28 12.19
CA LEU A 71 2.23 12.30 13.34
C LEU A 71 2.61 13.76 13.68
N SER A 72 2.85 14.01 14.94
CA SER A 72 3.15 15.37 15.44
C SER A 72 4.49 15.93 14.95
N ARG A 73 5.39 15.07 14.52
CA ARG A 73 6.70 15.38 13.95
C ARG A 73 7.24 14.17 13.18
N ASN A 74 8.40 14.33 12.54
CA ASN A 74 9.10 13.19 11.93
C ASN A 74 9.65 12.26 13.03
N PHE A 75 9.18 11.01 13.02
CA PHE A 75 9.63 9.91 13.87
C PHE A 75 10.35 8.82 13.07
N GLY A 76 10.32 8.90 11.74
CA GLY A 76 10.85 7.90 10.82
C GLY A 76 9.78 6.95 10.29
N LYS A 77 10.07 6.39 9.11
CA LYS A 77 9.14 5.52 8.36
C LYS A 77 8.65 4.33 9.19
N GLU A 78 9.54 3.68 9.92
CA GLU A 78 9.19 2.50 10.73
C GLU A 78 8.21 2.85 11.86
N ALA A 79 8.42 3.98 12.54
CA ALA A 79 7.51 4.46 13.58
C ALA A 79 6.14 4.85 12.98
N ALA A 80 6.12 5.49 11.82
CA ALA A 80 4.90 5.81 11.09
C ALA A 80 4.12 4.54 10.72
N MET A 81 4.80 3.52 10.22
CA MET A 81 4.20 2.22 9.90
C MET A 81 3.64 1.53 11.14
N SER A 82 4.39 1.53 12.25
CA SER A 82 3.94 0.94 13.51
C SER A 82 2.68 1.64 14.04
N ALA A 83 2.64 2.98 13.99
CA ALA A 83 1.46 3.74 14.37
C ALA A 83 0.23 3.39 13.51
N ALA A 84 0.43 3.19 12.21
CA ALA A 84 -0.65 2.78 11.31
C ALA A 84 -1.19 1.39 11.68
N LEU A 85 -0.30 0.43 11.94
CA LEU A 85 -0.69 -0.93 12.34
C LEU A 85 -1.52 -0.97 13.63
N ASP A 86 -1.29 -0.02 14.55
CA ASP A 86 -2.04 0.07 15.80
C ASP A 86 -3.43 0.70 15.64
N ILE A 87 -3.60 1.58 14.64
CA ILE A 87 -4.81 2.39 14.46
C ILE A 87 -5.74 1.83 13.40
N VAL A 88 -5.18 1.32 12.29
CA VAL A 88 -5.94 0.91 11.11
C VAL A 88 -6.72 -0.37 11.39
N GLN A 89 -8.02 -0.35 11.07
CA GLN A 89 -8.91 -1.49 11.20
C GLN A 89 -9.29 -2.00 9.81
N ALA A 90 -8.70 -3.12 9.42
CA ALA A 90 -8.97 -3.81 8.16
C ALA A 90 -8.75 -5.32 8.34
N ASP A 91 -9.28 -6.12 7.42
CA ASP A 91 -9.08 -7.58 7.42
C ASP A 91 -7.67 -7.95 6.95
N ALA A 92 -7.09 -7.14 6.09
CA ALA A 92 -5.68 -7.22 5.69
C ALA A 92 -5.07 -5.82 5.55
N ILE A 93 -3.77 -5.72 5.83
CA ILE A 93 -2.99 -4.49 5.70
C ILE A 93 -1.83 -4.74 4.75
N VAL A 94 -1.68 -3.85 3.77
CA VAL A 94 -0.61 -3.90 2.78
C VAL A 94 0.23 -2.63 2.87
N PRO A 95 1.47 -2.71 3.36
CA PRO A 95 2.41 -1.59 3.25
C PRO A 95 2.81 -1.38 1.79
N ILE A 96 2.78 -0.14 1.34
CA ILE A 96 3.21 0.24 -0.01
C ILE A 96 3.87 1.60 -0.01
N ASP A 97 4.96 1.75 -0.74
CA ASP A 97 5.66 3.02 -0.87
C ASP A 97 5.00 3.93 -1.91
N VAL A 98 4.94 5.23 -1.60
CA VAL A 98 4.28 6.23 -2.44
C VAL A 98 4.96 6.45 -3.80
N ASP A 99 6.25 6.09 -3.93
CA ASP A 99 7.07 6.29 -5.11
C ASP A 99 6.82 5.28 -6.24
N LEU A 100 5.97 4.28 -6.00
CA LEU A 100 5.60 3.25 -6.99
C LEU A 100 6.78 2.45 -7.55
N GLN A 101 7.88 2.31 -6.79
CA GLN A 101 9.00 1.45 -7.20
C GLN A 101 8.58 -0.01 -7.32
N ASP A 102 7.66 -0.44 -6.47
CA ASP A 102 7.02 -1.75 -6.59
C ASP A 102 5.69 -1.63 -7.34
N PRO A 103 5.41 -2.50 -8.32
CA PRO A 103 4.17 -2.45 -9.10
C PRO A 103 2.93 -2.62 -8.21
N PRO A 104 2.00 -1.67 -8.16
CA PRO A 104 0.81 -1.79 -7.31
C PRO A 104 -0.09 -2.97 -7.69
N GLU A 105 -0.01 -3.47 -8.92
CA GLU A 105 -0.74 -4.67 -9.37
C GLU A 105 -0.45 -5.91 -8.54
N LEU A 106 0.71 -5.97 -7.89
CA LEU A 106 1.07 -7.08 -6.98
C LEU A 106 0.10 -7.20 -5.80
N VAL A 107 -0.54 -6.09 -5.41
CA VAL A 107 -1.57 -6.10 -4.37
C VAL A 107 -2.73 -7.02 -4.76
N LEU A 108 -3.08 -7.11 -6.05
CA LEU A 108 -4.14 -8.02 -6.54
C LEU A 108 -3.76 -9.49 -6.30
N ASP A 109 -2.50 -9.84 -6.58
CA ASP A 109 -2.01 -11.20 -6.32
C ASP A 109 -2.00 -11.53 -4.83
N PHE A 110 -1.66 -10.55 -3.97
CA PHE A 110 -1.68 -10.73 -2.51
C PHE A 110 -3.09 -10.95 -1.99
N ILE A 111 -4.03 -10.11 -2.40
CA ILE A 111 -5.43 -10.23 -2.02
C ILE A 111 -5.96 -11.61 -2.44
N ARG A 112 -5.65 -12.04 -3.67
CA ARG A 112 -6.06 -13.35 -4.19
C ARG A 112 -5.51 -14.49 -3.34
N ILE A 113 -4.19 -14.52 -3.09
CA ILE A 113 -3.55 -15.59 -2.31
C ILE A 113 -4.09 -15.59 -0.87
N TRP A 114 -4.14 -14.42 -0.24
CA TRP A 114 -4.64 -14.28 1.12
C TRP A 114 -6.09 -14.76 1.26
N ARG A 115 -6.95 -14.39 0.30
CA ARG A 115 -8.37 -14.74 0.28
C ARG A 115 -8.58 -16.22 -0.02
N ASP A 116 -7.97 -16.72 -1.08
CA ASP A 116 -8.26 -18.03 -1.65
C ASP A 116 -7.56 -19.16 -0.88
N GLU A 117 -6.35 -18.94 -0.41
CA GLU A 117 -5.56 -19.91 0.35
C GLU A 117 -5.76 -19.81 1.87
N GLY A 118 -6.34 -18.69 2.37
CA GLY A 118 -6.63 -18.48 3.78
C GLY A 118 -5.38 -18.33 4.65
N VAL A 119 -4.26 -17.94 4.06
CA VAL A 119 -3.00 -17.70 4.77
C VAL A 119 -3.04 -16.40 5.57
N ASP A 120 -2.26 -16.30 6.64
CA ASP A 120 -2.22 -15.10 7.47
C ASP A 120 -1.26 -14.04 6.93
N ASN A 121 -0.18 -14.47 6.26
CA ASN A 121 0.81 -13.57 5.67
C ASN A 121 1.13 -13.99 4.24
N VAL A 122 1.22 -13.01 3.36
CA VAL A 122 1.73 -13.17 2.00
C VAL A 122 2.91 -12.23 1.83
N TYR A 123 4.02 -12.70 1.33
CA TYR A 123 5.19 -11.87 1.06
C TYR A 123 5.88 -12.31 -0.23
N GLY A 124 6.53 -11.38 -0.90
CA GLY A 124 7.30 -11.64 -2.09
C GLY A 124 8.79 -11.70 -1.84
N VAL A 125 9.44 -12.48 -2.64
CA VAL A 125 10.88 -12.63 -2.64
C VAL A 125 11.44 -12.09 -3.94
N ARG A 126 12.38 -11.14 -3.88
CA ARG A 126 13.15 -10.76 -5.06
C ARG A 126 14.05 -11.93 -5.46
N GLU A 127 13.86 -12.44 -6.68
CA GLU A 127 14.83 -13.36 -7.25
C GLU A 127 16.10 -12.59 -7.65
N ASP A 128 17.23 -13.01 -7.10
CA ASP A 128 18.53 -12.44 -7.45
C ASP A 128 18.92 -12.88 -8.87
N ARG A 129 18.94 -11.94 -9.80
CA ARG A 129 19.23 -12.17 -11.22
C ARG A 129 20.68 -12.52 -11.53
N SER A 130 21.54 -12.59 -10.54
CA SER A 130 22.98 -12.82 -10.76
C SER A 130 23.36 -14.26 -11.18
N LYS A 131 22.38 -15.20 -11.15
CA LYS A 131 22.63 -16.62 -11.40
C LYS A 131 21.99 -17.22 -12.65
N ASP A 132 21.24 -16.43 -13.45
CA ASP A 132 20.57 -16.96 -14.63
C ASP A 132 21.35 -16.65 -15.93
N THR A 133 22.10 -17.65 -16.34
CA THR A 133 22.59 -17.78 -17.71
C THR A 133 21.54 -18.51 -18.54
N GLY A 134 20.80 -17.75 -19.35
CA GLY A 134 20.12 -18.26 -20.54
C GLY A 134 18.65 -18.67 -20.38
N THR A 135 17.85 -17.98 -21.14
CA THR A 135 16.50 -18.27 -21.67
C THR A 135 15.27 -18.00 -20.80
N LYS A 136 14.56 -17.00 -21.31
CA LYS A 136 13.13 -16.69 -21.20
C LYS A 136 12.59 -16.28 -19.83
N ARG A 137 12.40 -14.97 -19.78
CA ARG A 137 11.80 -14.19 -18.71
C ARG A 137 10.38 -13.79 -19.01
N VAL A 138 9.53 -14.09 -18.06
CA VAL A 138 8.52 -13.13 -17.61
C VAL A 138 8.84 -12.95 -16.12
N SER A 139 9.45 -11.85 -15.75
CA SER A 139 9.77 -11.53 -14.36
C SER A 139 8.69 -10.59 -13.82
N SER A 140 7.91 -11.07 -12.91
CA SER A 140 7.25 -10.21 -11.95
C SER A 140 8.27 -9.84 -10.87
N GLU A 141 8.81 -8.64 -10.92
CA GLU A 141 9.63 -8.09 -9.84
C GLU A 141 8.69 -7.47 -8.81
N GLY A 142 8.65 -8.03 -7.62
CA GLY A 142 7.83 -7.48 -6.57
C GLY A 142 8.26 -7.87 -5.17
N PHE A 143 8.13 -6.93 -4.25
CA PHE A 143 8.18 -7.14 -2.81
C PHE A 143 6.77 -7.33 -2.27
N TYR A 144 6.65 -8.19 -1.25
CA TYR A 144 5.38 -8.52 -0.67
C TYR A 144 5.37 -8.35 0.86
N TYR A 145 4.43 -7.58 1.41
CA TYR A 145 4.07 -7.65 2.81
C TYR A 145 2.56 -7.53 2.96
N VAL A 146 1.92 -8.57 3.44
CA VAL A 146 0.55 -8.52 3.94
C VAL A 146 0.56 -8.97 5.39
N PHE A 147 0.10 -8.11 6.30
CA PHE A 147 -0.07 -8.44 7.70
C PHE A 147 -1.55 -8.60 8.00
N ASN A 148 -1.93 -9.74 8.55
CA ASN A 148 -3.26 -9.99 9.06
C ASN A 148 -3.25 -9.77 10.57
N LYS A 149 -4.23 -9.01 11.07
CA LYS A 149 -4.49 -8.89 12.51
C LYS A 149 -5.40 -10.02 12.98
#